data_c21cfe04ee47ca9ecc42669e4362a7ef
#
_entry.id   c21cfe04ee47ca9ecc42669e4362a7ef
#
_cell.length_a   1.000
_cell.length_b   1.000
_cell.length_c   1.000
_cell.angle_alpha   90.00
_cell.angle_beta   90.00
_cell.angle_gamma   90.00
#
_symmetry.space_group_name_H-M   'P 1'
#
loop_
_entity.id
_entity.type
_entity.pdbx_description
1 polymer ?
#
loop_
_entity_poly.entity_id
_entity_poly.type
_entity_poly.pdbx_seq_one_letter_code
_entity_poly.pdbx_strand_id
1 'polypeptide(L)'
;MILLNSKKRLITLLIVLVCGIIIFFLGLGTTGLVDETPPLFAAAARAMSESGDWLTPKVNGIFRFDKPPLIYWLMGFFYSLPKNEIWDSFGTLSARLPSALASLFLMLMIGDTLFCWPQKSDRQFLTPIVASLGFALSPLI
;
A
#
# COMPACT_ATOMS: atom_id res chain seq x y z
N MET A 1 -9.18 29.72 -17.36
CA MET A 1 -9.94 28.47 -17.12
C MET A 1 -9.04 27.26 -16.83
N ILE A 2 -7.98 27.02 -17.60
CA ILE A 2 -7.05 25.88 -17.42
C ILE A 2 -6.34 25.89 -16.04
N LEU A 3 -5.81 27.03 -15.60
CA LEU A 3 -5.10 27.17 -14.31
C LEU A 3 -6.01 26.96 -13.08
N LEU A 4 -7.27 27.34 -13.17
CA LEU A 4 -8.24 27.15 -12.08
C LEU A 4 -8.61 25.66 -11.92
N ASN A 5 -8.69 24.94 -13.02
CA ASN A 5 -8.96 23.48 -13.02
C ASN A 5 -7.76 22.69 -12.49
N SER A 6 -6.54 23.12 -12.80
CA SER A 6 -5.30 22.54 -12.27
C SER A 6 -5.19 22.68 -10.74
N LYS A 7 -5.52 23.86 -10.18
CA LYS A 7 -5.54 24.05 -8.72
C LYS A 7 -6.58 23.18 -8.02
N LYS A 8 -7.79 23.07 -8.60
CA LYS A 8 -8.84 22.19 -8.05
C LYS A 8 -8.43 20.74 -8.07
N ARG A 9 -7.81 20.27 -9.16
CA ARG A 9 -7.27 18.92 -9.28
C ARG A 9 -6.23 18.63 -8.19
N LEU A 10 -5.27 19.54 -8.01
CA LEU A 10 -4.24 19.40 -6.99
C LEU A 10 -4.84 19.31 -5.57
N ILE A 11 -5.80 20.18 -5.24
CA ILE A 11 -6.47 20.16 -3.94
C ILE A 11 -7.22 18.84 -3.73
N THR A 12 -7.95 18.34 -4.74
CA THR A 12 -8.65 17.06 -4.68
C THR A 12 -7.68 15.91 -4.40
N LEU A 13 -6.57 15.84 -5.15
CA LEU A 13 -5.57 14.79 -4.98
C LEU A 13 -4.85 14.89 -3.64
N LEU A 14 -4.61 16.09 -3.12
CA LEU A 14 -4.05 16.27 -1.78
C LEU A 14 -5.00 15.77 -0.69
N ILE A 15 -6.30 16.04 -0.80
CA ILE A 15 -7.30 15.52 0.14
C ILE A 15 -7.31 13.98 0.09
N VAL A 16 -7.37 13.40 -1.11
CA VAL A 16 -7.35 11.95 -1.31
C VAL A 16 -6.07 11.34 -0.75
N LEU A 17 -4.91 11.95 -1.00
CA LEU A 17 -3.62 11.51 -0.48
C LEU A 17 -3.59 11.52 1.06
N VAL A 18 -4.00 12.61 1.69
CA VAL A 18 -4.01 12.72 3.16
C VAL A 18 -4.95 11.68 3.77
N CYS A 19 -6.16 11.53 3.24
CA CYS A 19 -7.09 10.50 3.70
C CYS A 19 -6.51 9.08 3.51
N GLY A 20 -5.90 8.80 2.36
CA GLY A 20 -5.27 7.51 2.08
C GLY A 20 -4.10 7.21 3.02
N ILE A 21 -3.24 8.19 3.30
CA ILE A 21 -2.16 8.02 4.29
C ILE A 21 -2.73 7.67 5.66
N ILE A 22 -3.75 8.37 6.11
CA ILE A 22 -4.39 8.09 7.40
C ILE A 22 -4.99 6.67 7.41
N ILE A 23 -5.75 6.29 6.39
CA ILE A 23 -6.46 5.01 6.35
C ILE A 23 -5.49 3.83 6.24
N PHE A 24 -4.49 3.91 5.35
CA PHE A 24 -3.64 2.75 5.05
C PHE A 24 -2.37 2.66 5.89
N PHE A 25 -1.90 3.75 6.48
CA PHE A 25 -0.63 3.74 7.22
C PHE A 25 -0.79 3.92 8.73
N LEU A 26 -1.93 4.45 9.20
CA LEU A 26 -2.14 4.61 10.64
C LEU A 26 -2.21 3.23 11.32
N GLY A 27 -1.26 2.95 12.18
CA GLY A 27 -1.21 1.68 12.91
C GLY A 27 -0.70 0.47 12.11
N LEU A 28 -0.08 0.67 10.94
CA LEU A 28 0.35 -0.41 10.05
C LEU A 28 1.34 -1.39 10.71
N GLY A 29 2.25 -0.91 11.57
CA GLY A 29 3.25 -1.71 12.28
C GLY A 29 2.85 -2.09 13.72
N THR A 30 1.66 -1.73 14.18
CA THR A 30 1.24 -1.91 15.59
C THR A 30 0.52 -3.23 15.86
N THR A 31 0.22 -4.01 14.82
CA THR A 31 -0.49 -5.30 14.95
C THR A 31 0.32 -6.41 14.32
N GLY A 32 0.31 -7.59 14.95
CA GLY A 32 0.92 -8.82 14.40
C GLY A 32 0.25 -9.25 13.09
N LEU A 33 0.95 -10.08 12.32
CA LEU A 33 0.35 -10.78 11.19
C LEU A 33 -0.52 -11.91 11.73
N VAL A 34 -1.80 -11.86 11.41
CA VAL A 34 -2.80 -12.86 11.81
C VAL A 34 -3.04 -13.76 10.61
N ASP A 35 -3.39 -15.04 10.86
CA ASP A 35 -3.57 -16.06 9.84
C ASP A 35 -2.26 -16.78 9.44
N GLU A 36 -2.37 -17.93 8.77
CA GLU A 36 -1.21 -18.79 8.43
C GLU A 36 -0.38 -18.22 7.27
N THR A 37 -1.03 -17.63 6.29
CA THR A 37 -0.40 -17.25 5.01
C THR A 37 0.50 -15.99 5.11
N PRO A 38 0.05 -14.85 5.67
CA PRO A 38 0.86 -13.64 5.73
C PRO A 38 2.18 -13.78 6.49
N PRO A 39 2.26 -14.46 7.65
CA PRO A 39 3.53 -14.69 8.33
C PRO A 39 4.53 -15.50 7.52
N LEU A 40 4.07 -16.48 6.73
CA LEU A 40 4.93 -17.30 5.88
C LEU A 40 5.58 -16.48 4.76
N PHE A 41 4.82 -15.58 4.12
CA PHE A 41 5.40 -14.67 3.11
C PHE A 41 6.38 -13.69 3.73
N ALA A 42 6.05 -13.13 4.88
CA ALA A 42 6.93 -12.22 5.60
C ALA A 42 8.24 -12.92 6.01
N ALA A 43 8.16 -14.16 6.53
CA ALA A 43 9.33 -14.95 6.91
C ALA A 43 10.22 -15.29 5.69
N ALA A 44 9.62 -15.70 4.57
CA ALA A 44 10.36 -15.96 3.34
C ALA A 44 11.05 -14.71 2.79
N ALA A 45 10.33 -13.58 2.71
CA ALA A 45 10.86 -12.31 2.24
C ALA A 45 12.00 -11.79 3.13
N ARG A 46 11.85 -11.94 4.45
CA ARG A 46 12.88 -11.58 5.43
C ARG A 46 14.12 -12.47 5.27
N ALA A 47 13.97 -13.77 5.14
CA ALA A 47 15.07 -14.70 4.91
C ALA A 47 15.84 -14.36 3.61
N MET A 48 15.13 -13.98 2.53
CA MET A 48 15.74 -13.52 1.28
C MET A 48 16.57 -12.26 1.49
N SER A 49 16.05 -11.26 2.22
CA SER A 49 16.78 -10.02 2.49
C SER A 49 18.00 -10.23 3.39
N GLU A 50 17.94 -11.14 4.35
CA GLU A 50 19.03 -11.46 5.28
C GLU A 50 20.13 -12.32 4.63
N SER A 51 19.75 -13.26 3.76
CA SER A 51 20.69 -14.16 3.08
C SER A 51 21.30 -13.59 1.80
N GLY A 52 20.67 -12.56 1.21
CA GLY A 52 21.03 -12.03 -0.11
C GLY A 52 20.60 -12.94 -1.29
N ASP A 53 19.95 -14.07 -1.04
CA ASP A 53 19.40 -14.95 -2.07
C ASP A 53 17.99 -14.50 -2.45
N TRP A 54 17.90 -13.63 -3.46
CA TRP A 54 16.64 -13.07 -3.96
C TRP A 54 15.87 -13.98 -4.93
N LEU A 55 16.41 -15.16 -5.24
CA LEU A 55 15.78 -16.11 -6.17
C LEU A 55 15.05 -17.23 -5.47
N THR A 56 15.51 -17.60 -4.27
CA THR A 56 15.08 -18.83 -3.60
C THR A 56 14.34 -18.52 -2.29
N PRO A 57 13.00 -18.37 -2.30
CA PRO A 57 12.26 -18.15 -1.06
C PRO A 57 12.31 -19.40 -0.17
N LYS A 58 12.73 -19.21 1.09
CA LYS A 58 12.85 -20.28 2.10
C LYS A 58 12.19 -19.89 3.40
N VAL A 59 11.52 -20.83 4.04
CA VAL A 59 11.01 -20.69 5.42
C VAL A 59 11.49 -21.89 6.21
N ASN A 60 12.25 -21.66 7.29
CA ASN A 60 12.84 -22.71 8.10
C ASN A 60 13.66 -23.74 7.27
N GLY A 61 14.38 -23.27 6.26
CA GLY A 61 15.16 -24.12 5.36
C GLY A 61 14.37 -24.83 4.26
N ILE A 62 13.04 -24.75 4.25
CA ILE A 62 12.17 -25.37 3.24
C ILE A 62 11.91 -24.38 2.11
N PHE A 63 12.11 -24.81 0.87
CA PHE A 63 11.83 -24.03 -0.34
C PHE A 63 10.33 -23.78 -0.51
N ARG A 64 9.99 -22.55 -0.92
CA ARG A 64 8.61 -22.12 -1.15
C ARG A 64 8.45 -21.47 -2.52
N PHE A 65 8.09 -22.27 -3.52
CA PHE A 65 7.80 -21.82 -4.89
C PHE A 65 6.29 -21.82 -5.20
N ASP A 66 5.46 -21.80 -4.19
CA ASP A 66 3.99 -21.85 -4.30
C ASP A 66 3.36 -20.54 -4.78
N LYS A 67 4.11 -19.44 -4.78
CA LYS A 67 3.63 -18.11 -5.21
C LYS A 67 4.63 -17.40 -6.12
N PRO A 68 4.13 -16.44 -6.96
CA PRO A 68 5.00 -15.59 -7.77
C PRO A 68 6.00 -14.81 -6.92
N PRO A 69 7.25 -14.61 -7.40
CA PRO A 69 8.33 -14.01 -6.58
C PRO A 69 8.14 -12.53 -6.26
N LEU A 70 7.31 -11.82 -7.01
CA LEU A 70 7.12 -10.36 -6.87
C LEU A 70 6.77 -9.94 -5.45
N ILE A 71 5.88 -10.67 -4.77
CA ILE A 71 5.46 -10.32 -3.41
C ILE A 71 6.63 -10.47 -2.42
N TYR A 72 7.44 -11.50 -2.57
CA TYR A 72 8.63 -11.70 -1.75
C TYR A 72 9.67 -10.60 -1.99
N TRP A 73 9.89 -10.20 -3.24
CA TRP A 73 10.83 -9.13 -3.58
C TRP A 73 10.39 -7.78 -3.02
N LEU A 74 9.11 -7.44 -3.14
CA LEU A 74 8.58 -6.20 -2.59
C LEU A 74 8.72 -6.16 -1.06
N MET A 75 8.31 -7.21 -0.37
CA MET A 75 8.47 -7.30 1.08
C MET A 75 9.94 -7.31 1.49
N GLY A 76 10.77 -8.11 0.81
CA GLY A 76 12.21 -8.24 1.07
C GLY A 76 12.95 -6.91 0.91
N PHE A 77 12.60 -6.12 -0.09
CA PHE A 77 13.12 -4.77 -0.25
C PHE A 77 12.87 -3.91 0.99
N PHE A 78 11.65 -3.91 1.54
CA PHE A 78 11.35 -3.17 2.76
C PHE A 78 12.02 -3.78 4.00
N TYR A 79 12.24 -5.10 4.04
CA TYR A 79 13.00 -5.75 5.10
C TYR A 79 14.50 -5.41 5.07
N SER A 80 15.07 -5.06 3.92
CA SER A 80 16.47 -4.63 3.81
C SER A 80 16.71 -3.18 4.27
N LEU A 81 15.65 -2.39 4.47
CA LEU A 81 15.78 -1.02 4.97
C LEU A 81 16.03 -0.98 6.49
N PRO A 82 16.70 0.07 7.01
CA PRO A 82 16.91 0.25 8.45
C PRO A 82 15.59 0.24 9.21
N LYS A 83 15.52 -0.56 10.26
CA LYS A 83 14.32 -0.71 11.10
C LYS A 83 14.29 0.33 12.22
N ASN A 84 13.11 0.80 12.54
CA ASN A 84 12.85 1.64 13.70
C ASN A 84 11.83 0.95 14.60
N GLU A 85 12.24 0.51 15.79
CA GLU A 85 11.40 -0.24 16.74
C GLU A 85 10.19 0.55 17.23
N ILE A 86 10.26 1.89 17.21
CA ILE A 86 9.16 2.76 17.63
C ILE A 86 7.96 2.63 16.67
N TRP A 87 8.24 2.49 15.37
CA TRP A 87 7.19 2.41 14.32
C TRP A 87 6.83 0.98 13.92
N ASP A 88 7.66 0.01 14.25
CA ASP A 88 7.50 -1.39 13.85
C ASP A 88 7.75 -2.34 15.03
N SER A 89 7.00 -2.15 16.10
CA SER A 89 7.13 -2.93 17.34
C SER A 89 6.92 -4.44 17.16
N PHE A 90 6.17 -4.85 16.12
CA PHE A 90 5.91 -6.25 15.79
C PHE A 90 6.71 -6.77 14.59
N GLY A 91 7.54 -5.95 13.94
CA GLY A 91 8.30 -6.34 12.75
C GLY A 91 7.42 -6.63 11.53
N THR A 92 6.20 -6.10 11.50
CA THR A 92 5.20 -6.39 10.45
C THR A 92 5.04 -5.28 9.42
N LEU A 93 5.63 -4.11 9.68
CA LEU A 93 5.55 -2.95 8.81
C LEU A 93 6.05 -3.27 7.40
N SER A 94 7.23 -3.88 7.29
CA SER A 94 7.86 -4.22 6.02
C SER A 94 7.02 -5.18 5.18
N ALA A 95 6.29 -6.09 5.81
CA ALA A 95 5.39 -7.02 5.11
C ALA A 95 4.13 -6.32 4.55
N ARG A 96 3.64 -5.27 5.23
CA ARG A 96 2.40 -4.58 4.89
C ARG A 96 2.59 -3.38 3.97
N LEU A 97 3.78 -2.77 3.98
CA LEU A 97 4.09 -1.58 3.17
C LEU A 97 3.78 -1.75 1.68
N PRO A 98 4.13 -2.85 1.01
CA PRO A 98 3.81 -3.02 -0.42
C PRO A 98 2.31 -2.90 -0.70
N SER A 99 1.47 -3.55 0.10
CA SER A 99 0.01 -3.51 -0.07
C SER A 99 -0.56 -2.13 0.23
N ALA A 100 -0.11 -1.48 1.31
CA ALA A 100 -0.54 -0.13 1.67
C ALA A 100 -0.19 0.90 0.59
N LEU A 101 1.02 0.82 0.03
CA LEU A 101 1.46 1.69 -1.06
C LEU A 101 0.67 1.44 -2.35
N ALA A 102 0.42 0.18 -2.70
CA ALA A 102 -0.38 -0.18 -3.86
C ALA A 102 -1.83 0.32 -3.73
N SER A 103 -2.44 0.18 -2.55
CA SER A 103 -3.79 0.68 -2.26
C SER A 103 -3.85 2.21 -2.32
N LEU A 104 -2.86 2.91 -1.76
CA LEU A 104 -2.75 4.37 -1.85
C LEU A 104 -2.61 4.83 -3.30
N PHE A 105 -1.75 4.18 -4.07
CA PHE A 105 -1.55 4.50 -5.48
C PHE A 105 -2.84 4.30 -6.29
N LEU A 106 -3.53 3.19 -6.09
CA LEU A 106 -4.81 2.91 -6.76
C LEU A 106 -5.88 3.93 -6.37
N MET A 107 -5.96 4.29 -5.09
CA MET A 107 -6.86 5.34 -4.60
C MET A 107 -6.62 6.70 -5.29
N LEU A 108 -5.35 7.08 -5.45
CA LEU A 108 -4.97 8.30 -6.17
C LEU A 108 -5.31 8.22 -7.67
N MET A 109 -5.09 7.07 -8.30
CA MET A 109 -5.46 6.86 -9.70
C MET A 109 -6.96 6.97 -9.92
N ILE A 110 -7.78 6.40 -9.04
CA ILE A 110 -9.24 6.53 -9.07
C ILE A 110 -9.63 8.01 -8.96
N GLY A 111 -9.08 8.73 -7.98
CA GLY A 111 -9.34 10.15 -7.78
C GLY A 111 -8.97 11.00 -9.00
N ASP A 112 -7.81 10.78 -9.57
CA ASP A 112 -7.32 11.50 -10.74
C ASP A 112 -8.14 11.21 -12.00
N THR A 113 -8.42 9.95 -12.26
CA THR A 113 -9.23 9.52 -13.42
C THR A 113 -10.63 10.12 -13.36
N LEU A 114 -11.28 10.06 -12.20
CA LEU A 114 -12.62 10.62 -12.04
C LEU A 114 -12.63 12.14 -12.07
N PHE A 115 -11.57 12.81 -11.63
CA PHE A 115 -11.45 14.26 -11.79
C PHE A 115 -11.35 14.68 -13.26
N CYS A 116 -10.63 13.89 -14.07
CA CYS A 116 -10.46 14.14 -15.50
C CYS A 116 -11.67 13.71 -16.34
N TRP A 117 -12.56 12.86 -15.79
CA TRP A 117 -13.73 12.36 -16.49
C TRP A 117 -14.76 13.47 -16.72
N PRO A 118 -15.38 13.55 -17.91
CA PRO A 118 -16.42 14.54 -18.20
C PRO A 118 -17.63 14.38 -17.27
N GLN A 119 -17.89 15.35 -16.43
CA GLN A 119 -19.02 15.39 -15.51
C GLN A 119 -19.54 16.80 -15.30
N LYS A 120 -20.72 16.94 -14.67
CA LYS A 120 -21.27 18.25 -14.34
C LYS A 120 -20.34 19.01 -13.38
N SER A 121 -20.18 20.30 -13.61
CA SER A 121 -19.22 21.14 -12.89
C SER A 121 -19.35 21.13 -11.37
N ASP A 122 -20.56 20.96 -10.84
CA ASP A 122 -20.86 20.89 -9.40
C ASP A 122 -20.37 19.60 -8.74
N ARG A 123 -20.26 18.50 -9.50
CA ARG A 123 -19.83 17.20 -9.02
C ARG A 123 -18.34 16.89 -9.23
N GLN A 124 -17.66 17.70 -10.03
CA GLN A 124 -16.26 17.45 -10.41
C GLN A 124 -15.29 17.37 -9.21
N PHE A 125 -15.61 18.03 -8.11
CA PHE A 125 -14.81 17.99 -6.89
C PHE A 125 -15.21 16.84 -5.96
N LEU A 126 -16.50 16.60 -5.79
CA LEU A 126 -17.03 15.67 -4.81
C LEU A 126 -16.90 14.20 -5.27
N THR A 127 -17.18 13.92 -6.52
CA THR A 127 -17.17 12.55 -7.07
C THR A 127 -15.83 11.82 -6.89
N PRO A 128 -14.67 12.41 -7.23
CA PRO A 128 -13.37 11.77 -7.01
C PRO A 128 -13.11 11.44 -5.54
N ILE A 129 -13.44 12.35 -4.63
CA ILE A 129 -13.21 12.15 -3.19
C ILE A 129 -14.09 11.02 -2.67
N VAL A 130 -15.40 11.05 -2.94
CA VAL A 130 -16.34 10.03 -2.46
C VAL A 130 -16.00 8.65 -3.01
N ALA A 131 -15.68 8.55 -4.29
CA ALA A 131 -15.31 7.28 -4.91
C ALA A 131 -13.99 6.72 -4.35
N SER A 132 -12.98 7.57 -4.18
CA SER A 132 -11.69 7.17 -3.59
C SER A 132 -11.85 6.71 -2.13
N LEU A 133 -12.66 7.40 -1.34
CA LEU A 133 -12.98 6.98 0.03
C LEU A 133 -13.80 5.70 0.05
N GLY A 134 -14.78 5.55 -0.85
CA GLY A 134 -15.55 4.31 -0.99
C GLY A 134 -14.67 3.10 -1.31
N PHE A 135 -13.66 3.28 -2.16
CA PHE A 135 -12.64 2.26 -2.41
C PHE A 135 -11.85 1.95 -1.13
N ALA A 136 -11.32 2.97 -0.44
CA ALA A 136 -10.47 2.79 0.73
C ALA A 136 -11.21 2.15 1.93
N LEU A 137 -12.52 2.33 2.03
CA LEU A 137 -13.37 1.76 3.09
C LEU A 137 -14.02 0.43 2.68
N SER A 138 -13.69 -0.10 1.51
CA SER A 138 -14.19 -1.40 1.06
C SER A 138 -13.63 -2.53 1.93
N PRO A 139 -14.46 -3.48 2.42
CA PRO A 139 -13.99 -4.60 3.23
C PRO A 139 -13.13 -5.61 2.48
N LEU A 140 -12.90 -5.40 1.18
CA LEU A 140 -12.09 -6.28 0.32
C LEU A 140 -10.62 -5.82 0.18
N ILE A 141 -10.22 -4.81 0.92
CA ILE A 141 -8.84 -4.26 0.87
C ILE A 141 -8.03 -4.73 2.08
#